data_b4a7dd1dd7141dbd814f627a1bdd57e3
#
_entry.id   b4a7dd1dd7141dbd814f627a1bdd57e3
#
_cell.length_a   1.000
_cell.length_b   1.000
_cell.length_c   1.000
_cell.angle_alpha   90.00
_cell.angle_beta   90.00
_cell.angle_gamma   90.00
#
_symmetry.space_group_name_H-M   'P 1'
#
loop_
_entity.id
_entity.type
_entity.pdbx_description
1 polymer ?
#
loop_
_entity_poly.entity_id
_entity_poly.type
_entity_poly.pdbx_seq_one_letter_code
_entity_poly.pdbx_strand_id
1 'polypeptide(L)'
;MRSRDHSHVELLLREGLISAEQASNHPMRNFVECCLGGDPILPDMSLSRRRLLKPGDVLLVCTDGLWGGLKDEEIVAELGTPGPLRDKLMRLGERAVKRSGSASDNTSAAALRWLGD
;
A
#
# COMPACT_ATOMS: atom_id res chain seq x y z
N MET A 1 5.95 -7.71 3.48
CA MET A 1 4.93 -8.33 2.61
C MET A 1 3.82 -7.30 2.41
N ARG A 2 3.35 -7.11 1.18
CA ARG A 2 2.24 -6.22 0.83
C ARG A 2 1.15 -7.05 0.13
N SER A 3 -0.13 -6.73 0.36
CA SER A 3 -1.24 -7.22 -0.46
C SER A 3 -1.14 -6.62 -1.87
N ARG A 4 -1.72 -7.29 -2.85
CA ARG A 4 -1.81 -6.78 -4.21
C ARG A 4 -3.02 -5.88 -4.34
N ASP A 5 -2.89 -4.86 -5.15
CA ASP A 5 -3.97 -3.97 -5.51
C ASP A 5 -4.83 -4.56 -6.64
N HIS A 6 -6.10 -4.17 -6.71
CA HIS A 6 -7.01 -4.53 -7.80
C HIS A 6 -7.04 -3.42 -8.87
N SER A 7 -5.87 -2.89 -9.21
CA SER A 7 -5.72 -1.90 -10.28
C SER A 7 -5.41 -2.54 -11.62
N HIS A 8 -5.78 -1.85 -12.69
CA HIS A 8 -5.45 -2.24 -14.06
C HIS A 8 -3.94 -2.45 -14.25
N VAL A 9 -3.16 -1.59 -13.66
CA VAL A 9 -1.70 -1.62 -13.75
C VAL A 9 -1.10 -2.85 -13.07
N GLU A 10 -1.63 -3.26 -11.93
CA GLU A 10 -1.20 -4.50 -11.25
C GLU A 10 -1.56 -5.74 -12.09
N LEU A 11 -2.70 -5.73 -12.79
CA LEU A 11 -3.06 -6.79 -13.74
C LEU A 11 -2.04 -6.88 -14.88
N LEU A 12 -1.73 -5.76 -15.55
CA LEU A 12 -0.74 -5.72 -16.64
C LEU A 12 0.64 -6.18 -16.19
N LEU A 13 1.08 -5.75 -15.00
CA LEU A 13 2.35 -6.16 -14.40
C LEU A 13 2.40 -7.67 -14.14
N ARG A 14 1.33 -8.24 -13.62
CA ARG A 14 1.20 -9.68 -13.36
C ARG A 14 1.24 -10.52 -14.63
N GLU A 15 0.62 -10.02 -15.70
CA GLU A 15 0.63 -10.67 -17.00
C GLU A 15 1.94 -10.46 -17.77
N GLY A 16 2.88 -9.69 -17.21
CA GLY A 16 4.17 -9.41 -17.84
C GLY A 16 4.09 -8.47 -19.04
N LEU A 17 2.98 -7.76 -19.19
CA LEU A 17 2.76 -6.82 -20.30
C LEU A 17 3.50 -5.49 -20.11
N ILE A 18 3.79 -5.13 -18.86
CA ILE A 18 4.57 -3.94 -18.50
C ILE A 18 5.59 -4.27 -17.41
N SER A 19 6.66 -3.46 -17.34
CA SER A 19 7.66 -3.53 -16.26
C SER A 19 7.19 -2.78 -15.00
N ALA A 20 7.85 -3.03 -13.86
CA ALA A 20 7.59 -2.30 -12.61
C ALA A 20 7.84 -0.79 -12.75
N GLU A 21 8.81 -0.38 -13.58
CA GLU A 21 9.08 1.02 -13.86
C GLU A 21 7.95 1.65 -14.68
N GLN A 22 7.46 0.95 -15.71
CA GLN A 22 6.32 1.39 -16.50
C GLN A 22 5.04 1.46 -15.67
N ALA A 23 4.83 0.52 -14.74
CA ALA A 23 3.70 0.50 -13.84
C ALA A 23 3.65 1.76 -12.95
N SER A 24 4.79 2.20 -12.42
CA SER A 24 4.84 3.36 -11.51
C SER A 24 4.50 4.69 -12.19
N ASN A 25 4.66 4.78 -13.50
CA ASN A 25 4.38 5.98 -14.31
C ASN A 25 3.18 5.83 -15.25
N HIS A 26 2.41 4.74 -15.12
CA HIS A 26 1.33 4.44 -16.04
C HIS A 26 0.17 5.42 -15.89
N PRO A 27 -0.44 5.93 -17.00
CA PRO A 27 -1.58 6.86 -16.93
C PRO A 27 -2.79 6.31 -16.16
N MET A 28 -3.02 4.98 -16.25
CA MET A 28 -4.13 4.29 -15.58
C MET A 28 -3.75 3.67 -14.22
N ARG A 29 -2.68 4.14 -13.57
CA ARG A 29 -2.22 3.57 -12.30
C ARG A 29 -3.25 3.64 -11.17
N ASN A 30 -4.17 4.60 -11.24
CA ASN A 30 -5.26 4.80 -10.27
C ASN A 30 -6.59 4.20 -10.75
N PHE A 31 -6.59 3.48 -11.87
CA PHE A 31 -7.80 2.84 -12.38
C PHE A 31 -8.04 1.52 -11.66
N VAL A 32 -9.14 1.43 -10.91
CA VAL A 32 -9.55 0.24 -10.17
C VAL A 32 -10.34 -0.67 -11.11
N GLU A 33 -9.89 -1.91 -11.28
CA GLU A 33 -10.54 -2.91 -12.15
C GLU A 33 -11.84 -3.44 -11.54
N CYS A 34 -11.89 -3.58 -10.24
CA CYS A 34 -13.05 -4.14 -9.56
C CYS A 34 -13.19 -3.60 -8.14
N CYS A 35 -14.43 -3.51 -7.68
CA CYS A 35 -14.76 -3.07 -6.34
C CYS A 35 -15.94 -3.86 -5.77
N LEU A 36 -16.09 -3.84 -4.45
CA LEU A 36 -17.25 -4.44 -3.80
C LEU A 36 -18.51 -3.63 -4.13
N GLY A 37 -19.55 -4.31 -4.62
CA GLY A 37 -20.83 -3.69 -4.96
C GLY A 37 -20.87 -2.98 -6.32
N GLY A 38 -19.81 -3.03 -7.10
CA GLY A 38 -19.74 -2.39 -8.44
C GLY A 38 -20.27 -3.25 -9.58
N ASP A 39 -20.18 -4.56 -9.47
CA ASP A 39 -20.56 -5.53 -10.49
C ASP A 39 -21.19 -6.76 -9.83
N PRO A 40 -22.12 -7.49 -10.51
CA PRO A 40 -22.61 -8.80 -10.06
C PRO A 40 -21.51 -9.84 -9.88
N ILE A 41 -20.38 -9.69 -10.59
CA ILE A 41 -19.21 -10.56 -10.45
C ILE A 41 -18.34 -10.02 -9.30
N LEU A 42 -18.16 -10.86 -8.27
CA LEU A 42 -17.31 -10.50 -7.15
C LEU A 42 -15.83 -10.41 -7.57
N PRO A 43 -15.09 -9.45 -7.01
CA PRO A 43 -13.64 -9.38 -7.20
C PRO A 43 -12.94 -10.65 -6.77
N ASP A 44 -11.86 -11.01 -7.46
CA ASP A 44 -10.99 -12.11 -7.07
C ASP A 44 -10.36 -11.85 -5.70
N MET A 45 -10.54 -12.79 -4.77
CA MET A 45 -9.95 -12.69 -3.44
C MET A 45 -8.59 -13.38 -3.39
N SER A 46 -7.54 -12.62 -3.17
CA SER A 46 -6.19 -13.14 -2.94
C SER A 46 -5.95 -13.40 -1.46
N LEU A 47 -5.70 -14.66 -1.10
CA LEU A 47 -5.36 -15.04 0.26
C LEU A 47 -3.86 -15.29 0.39
N SER A 48 -3.22 -14.63 1.35
CA SER A 48 -1.84 -14.94 1.70
C SER A 48 -1.75 -16.19 2.59
N ARG A 49 -0.58 -16.78 2.65
CA ARG A 49 -0.32 -17.85 3.64
C ARG A 49 -0.37 -17.25 5.05
N ARG A 50 -0.88 -18.06 5.99
CA ARG A 50 -0.87 -17.72 7.42
C ARG A 50 0.55 -17.42 7.89
N ARG A 51 0.73 -16.35 8.62
CA ARG A 51 2.01 -15.94 9.22
C ARG A 51 1.84 -15.76 10.71
N LEU A 52 2.80 -16.24 11.47
CA LEU A 52 2.90 -15.94 12.89
C LEU A 52 3.58 -14.58 13.04
N LEU A 53 2.97 -13.72 13.84
CA LEU A 53 3.56 -12.42 14.19
C LEU A 53 4.65 -12.63 15.24
N LYS A 54 5.71 -11.83 15.14
CA LYS A 54 6.80 -11.76 16.12
C LYS A 54 6.72 -10.42 16.86
N PRO A 55 7.14 -10.34 18.12
CA PRO A 55 7.23 -9.06 18.82
C PRO A 55 8.00 -8.03 18.01
N GLY A 56 7.41 -6.84 17.85
CA GLY A 56 7.94 -5.77 17.01
C GLY A 56 7.37 -5.72 15.59
N ASP A 57 6.71 -6.76 15.11
CA ASP A 57 6.05 -6.72 13.81
C ASP A 57 4.97 -5.63 13.76
N VAL A 58 4.87 -4.96 12.61
CA VAL A 58 3.87 -3.92 12.37
C VAL A 58 2.95 -4.35 11.25
N LEU A 59 1.65 -4.34 11.54
CA LEU A 59 0.60 -4.45 10.53
C LEU A 59 0.16 -3.06 10.14
N LEU A 60 0.28 -2.72 8.85
CA LEU A 60 -0.13 -1.44 8.28
C LEU A 60 -1.30 -1.68 7.31
N VAL A 61 -2.36 -0.91 7.48
CA VAL A 61 -3.47 -0.79 6.52
C VAL A 61 -3.53 0.65 6.06
N CYS A 62 -3.53 0.88 4.76
CA CYS A 62 -3.53 2.23 4.20
C CYS A 62 -4.21 2.29 2.84
N THR A 63 -4.59 3.50 2.44
CA THR A 63 -5.04 3.80 1.08
C THR A 63 -3.85 3.89 0.12
N ASP A 64 -4.14 3.85 -1.18
CA ASP A 64 -3.15 3.97 -2.26
C ASP A 64 -2.41 5.31 -2.26
N GLY A 65 -3.01 6.37 -1.75
CA GLY A 65 -2.35 7.66 -1.54
C GLY A 65 -1.07 7.59 -0.70
N LEU A 66 -0.94 6.59 0.20
CA LEU A 66 0.30 6.41 0.95
C LEU A 66 1.39 5.73 0.11
N TRP A 67 1.12 4.54 -0.41
CA TRP A 67 2.12 3.77 -1.15
C TRP A 67 2.32 4.24 -2.60
N GLY A 68 1.38 5.00 -3.15
CA GLY A 68 1.56 5.68 -4.43
C GLY A 68 2.60 6.81 -4.40
N GLY A 69 2.79 7.44 -3.23
CA GLY A 69 3.80 8.48 -3.00
C GLY A 69 5.10 7.97 -2.39
N LEU A 70 5.16 6.74 -1.87
CA LEU A 70 6.33 6.20 -1.17
C LEU A 70 6.66 4.78 -1.65
N LYS A 71 7.95 4.46 -1.66
CA LYS A 71 8.42 3.09 -1.92
C LYS A 71 8.23 2.22 -0.67
N ASP A 72 8.04 0.91 -0.87
CA ASP A 72 7.90 -0.06 0.23
C ASP A 72 9.08 0.00 1.21
N GLU A 73 10.31 0.17 0.70
CA GLU A 73 11.53 0.25 1.51
C GLU A 73 11.52 1.49 2.42
N GLU A 74 10.98 2.61 1.94
CA GLU A 74 10.88 3.85 2.72
C GLU A 74 9.87 3.71 3.86
N ILE A 75 8.74 3.04 3.59
CA ILE A 75 7.72 2.74 4.60
C ILE A 75 8.30 1.82 5.68
N VAL A 76 8.97 0.74 5.28
CA VAL A 76 9.60 -0.21 6.19
C VAL A 76 10.69 0.46 7.03
N ALA A 77 11.55 1.26 6.42
CA ALA A 77 12.61 1.99 7.12
C ALA A 77 12.04 2.92 8.19
N GLU A 78 11.01 3.71 7.86
CA GLU A 78 10.36 4.62 8.81
C GLU A 78 9.70 3.87 9.97
N LEU A 79 8.96 2.79 9.69
CA LEU A 79 8.30 1.99 10.72
C LEU A 79 9.31 1.29 11.64
N GLY A 80 10.52 1.00 11.17
CA GLY A 80 11.63 0.41 11.93
C GLY A 80 12.35 1.39 12.85
N THR A 81 12.20 2.71 12.70
CA THR A 81 12.87 3.70 13.57
C THR A 81 12.38 3.60 15.02
N PRO A 82 13.13 4.09 16.01
CA PRO A 82 12.61 4.26 17.38
C PRO A 82 11.46 5.26 17.46
N GLY A 83 10.62 5.14 18.47
CA GLY A 83 9.56 6.12 18.79
C GLY A 83 8.13 5.65 18.53
N PRO A 84 7.16 6.53 18.85
CA PRO A 84 5.73 6.23 18.77
C PRO A 84 5.28 5.92 17.33
N LEU A 85 4.44 4.90 17.19
CA LEU A 85 3.91 4.49 15.88
C LEU A 85 3.08 5.60 15.22
N ARG A 86 2.35 6.38 16.02
CA ARG A 86 1.58 7.54 15.56
C ARG A 86 2.44 8.54 14.80
N ASP A 87 3.58 8.93 15.37
CA ASP A 87 4.45 9.95 14.77
C ASP A 87 5.07 9.48 13.46
N LYS A 88 5.36 8.18 13.37
CA LYS A 88 5.83 7.55 12.13
C LYS A 88 4.78 7.59 11.04
N LEU A 89 3.52 7.27 11.38
CA LEU A 89 2.41 7.35 10.42
C LEU A 89 2.19 8.79 9.94
N MET A 90 2.27 9.77 10.83
CA MET A 90 2.16 11.19 10.46
C MET A 90 3.26 11.57 9.46
N ARG A 91 4.52 11.26 9.76
CA ARG A 91 5.65 11.54 8.85
C ARG A 91 5.52 10.84 7.49
N LEU A 92 5.06 9.58 7.48
CA LEU A 92 4.81 8.85 6.23
C LEU A 92 3.72 9.53 5.40
N GLY A 93 2.60 9.90 6.03
CA GLY A 93 1.51 10.61 5.35
C GLY A 93 1.95 11.95 4.77
N GLU A 94 2.61 12.78 5.56
CA GLU A 94 3.16 14.08 5.11
C GLU A 94 4.13 13.93 3.93
N ARG A 95 5.03 12.95 3.99
CA ARG A 95 5.99 12.65 2.91
C ARG A 95 5.28 12.18 1.64
N ALA A 96 4.26 11.30 1.77
CA ALA A 96 3.49 10.80 0.64
C ALA A 96 2.77 11.96 -0.09
N VAL A 97 2.03 12.78 0.65
CA VAL A 97 1.30 13.94 0.12
C VAL A 97 2.27 14.95 -0.53
N LYS A 98 3.37 15.30 0.16
CA LYS A 98 4.36 16.24 -0.36
C LYS A 98 5.01 15.75 -1.66
N ARG A 99 5.31 14.44 -1.76
CA ARG A 99 5.95 13.88 -2.95
C ARG A 99 4.99 13.79 -4.14
N SER A 100 3.74 13.45 -3.88
CA SER A 100 2.71 13.36 -4.92
C SER A 100 2.23 14.74 -5.40
N GLY A 101 2.39 15.79 -4.59
CA GLY A 101 2.05 17.16 -4.95
C GLY A 101 0.59 17.30 -5.40
N SER A 102 0.39 17.90 -6.58
CA SER A 102 -0.96 18.08 -7.16
C SER A 102 -1.63 16.78 -7.60
N ALA A 103 -0.88 15.68 -7.72
CA ALA A 103 -1.38 14.34 -8.02
C ALA A 103 -1.60 13.49 -6.75
N SER A 104 -1.58 14.12 -5.57
CA SER A 104 -1.82 13.43 -4.30
C SER A 104 -3.27 12.96 -4.22
N ASP A 105 -3.44 11.69 -3.89
CA ASP A 105 -4.72 11.13 -3.53
C ASP A 105 -4.97 11.22 -2.02
N ASN A 106 -6.21 10.94 -1.60
CA ASN A 106 -6.59 10.87 -0.20
C ASN A 106 -5.72 9.84 0.53
N THR A 107 -4.98 10.29 1.52
CA THR A 107 -4.00 9.47 2.24
C THR A 107 -4.49 9.16 3.64
N SER A 108 -4.77 7.90 3.92
CA SER A 108 -5.16 7.42 5.24
C SER A 108 -4.36 6.17 5.59
N ALA A 109 -4.01 6.02 6.86
CA ALA A 109 -3.29 4.87 7.34
C ALA A 109 -3.66 4.52 8.80
N ALA A 110 -3.71 3.24 9.09
CA ALA A 110 -3.79 2.71 10.45
C ALA A 110 -2.72 1.63 10.63
N ALA A 111 -2.09 1.59 11.78
CA ALA A 111 -1.09 0.59 12.07
C ALA A 111 -1.20 0.04 13.48
N LEU A 112 -0.84 -1.23 13.63
CA LEU A 112 -0.77 -1.95 14.89
C LEU A 112 0.62 -2.56 15.01
N ARG A 113 1.24 -2.41 16.18
CA ARG A 113 2.47 -3.12 16.52
C ARG A 113 2.15 -4.29 17.42
N TRP A 114 2.59 -5.48 17.04
CA TRP A 114 2.50 -6.65 17.88
C TRP A 114 3.59 -6.60 18.95
N LEU A 115 3.18 -6.67 20.21
CA LEU A 115 4.10 -6.60 21.35
C LEU A 115 4.51 -7.99 21.86
N GLY A 116 3.85 -9.03 21.39
CA GLY A 116 3.94 -10.38 21.94
C GLY A 116 2.81 -10.68 22.91
N ASP A 117 2.78 -11.92 23.37
CA ASP A 117 1.87 -12.39 24.45
C ASP A 117 2.43 -12.03 25.80
#